data_5719b947229a2a947b9d759ff9610b68
#
_entry.id   5719b947229a2a947b9d759ff9610b68
#
_cell.length_a   1.000
_cell.length_b   1.000
_cell.length_c   1.000
_cell.angle_alpha   90.00
_cell.angle_beta   90.00
_cell.angle_gamma   90.00
#
_symmetry.space_group_name_H-M   'P 1'
#
loop_
_entity.id
_entity.type
_entity.pdbx_description
1 polymer ?
#
loop_
_entity_poly.entity_id
_entity_poly.type
_entity_poly.pdbx_seq_one_letter_code
_entity_poly.pdbx_strand_id
1 'polypeptide(L)'
;MGLFREASAQTISTAVSHVVRTAVVRDDLVGWVMSGHKRLLAPAGEVNFPVGRIFLISRLTQWDMVNEAQPGGRYEARLIGFTPSLLEKFHQSFGQFSATPALQGCASSVADGAFAATFTHALSALVDDETSHAICEHRMFEVLLLLAERGLVFAASRGLGWAERVRRLMAQRPQACWTLDEVASAFHQSASTLQRRLAKDSGSFSQCLREVRLETAMALLQDSGLQVAEVAARCGYESHSRFSAAFRKRFGFAPSHLRP
;
A
#
# COMPACT_ATOMS: atom_id res chain seq x y z
N MET A 1 -17.21 -9.61 14.21
CA MET A 1 -17.30 -8.24 13.66
C MET A 1 -16.41 -8.19 12.42
N GLY A 2 -16.80 -7.56 11.31
CA GLY A 2 -15.98 -7.56 10.09
C GLY A 2 -14.81 -6.57 10.21
N LEU A 3 -13.64 -6.93 9.66
CA LEU A 3 -12.47 -6.06 9.58
C LEU A 3 -12.82 -4.68 8.98
N PHE A 4 -12.28 -3.61 9.54
CA PHE A 4 -12.38 -2.27 8.97
C PHE A 4 -11.60 -2.24 7.64
N ARG A 5 -12.32 -2.09 6.52
CA ARG A 5 -11.76 -2.24 5.17
C ARG A 5 -11.40 -0.90 4.50
N GLU A 6 -11.61 0.22 5.15
CA GLU A 6 -11.38 1.55 4.59
C GLU A 6 -9.98 2.08 4.89
N ALA A 7 -9.21 1.37 5.72
CA ALA A 7 -7.79 1.60 5.94
C ALA A 7 -7.07 0.28 6.17
N SER A 8 -5.76 0.29 6.04
CA SER A 8 -4.89 -0.87 6.27
C SER A 8 -3.70 -0.47 7.12
N ALA A 9 -3.30 -1.35 8.05
CA ALA A 9 -2.07 -1.23 8.82
C ALA A 9 -1.03 -2.20 8.28
N GLN A 10 0.21 -1.74 8.13
CA GLN A 10 1.34 -2.57 7.72
C GLN A 10 2.60 -2.16 8.48
N THR A 11 3.39 -3.16 8.89
CA THR A 11 4.75 -2.95 9.38
C THR A 11 5.72 -3.54 8.36
N ILE A 12 6.65 -2.72 7.88
CA ILE A 12 7.75 -3.19 7.03
C ILE A 12 8.98 -3.32 7.91
N SER A 13 9.55 -4.51 8.01
CA SER A 13 10.76 -4.76 8.77
C SER A 13 11.71 -5.65 7.96
N THR A 14 12.96 -5.19 7.77
CA THR A 14 13.98 -5.94 7.04
C THR A 14 15.37 -5.74 7.64
N ALA A 15 16.14 -6.79 7.74
CA ALA A 15 17.56 -6.72 8.13
C ALA A 15 18.48 -6.46 6.91
N VAL A 16 17.94 -6.60 5.69
CA VAL A 16 18.70 -6.42 4.44
C VAL A 16 18.24 -5.17 3.72
N SER A 17 19.19 -4.29 3.41
CA SER A 17 18.90 -3.13 2.57
C SER A 17 18.56 -3.59 1.14
N HIS A 18 17.44 -3.10 0.61
CA HIS A 18 16.97 -3.49 -0.72
C HIS A 18 16.26 -2.35 -1.45
N VAL A 19 16.23 -2.47 -2.76
CA VAL A 19 15.53 -1.53 -3.65
C VAL A 19 14.31 -2.24 -4.23
N VAL A 20 13.12 -1.68 -4.00
CA VAL A 20 11.89 -2.11 -4.68
C VAL A 20 11.68 -1.21 -5.88
N ARG A 21 11.95 -1.71 -7.07
CA ARG A 21 11.83 -0.94 -8.31
C ARG A 21 10.38 -0.84 -8.76
N THR A 22 10.03 0.33 -9.29
CA THR A 22 8.73 0.61 -9.91
C THR A 22 7.54 0.21 -9.02
N ALA A 23 7.66 0.44 -7.70
CA ALA A 23 6.56 0.20 -6.78
C ALA A 23 5.40 1.15 -7.07
N VAL A 24 4.23 0.60 -7.36
CA VAL A 24 3.00 1.38 -7.56
C VAL A 24 2.27 1.51 -6.25
N VAL A 25 2.09 2.74 -5.80
CA VAL A 25 1.31 3.06 -4.61
C VAL A 25 -0.16 3.18 -5.01
N ARG A 26 -1.00 2.29 -4.48
CA ARG A 26 -2.41 2.17 -4.87
C ARG A 26 -3.36 2.96 -3.98
N ASP A 27 -3.08 2.98 -2.69
CA ASP A 27 -3.80 3.78 -1.71
C ASP A 27 -2.93 4.94 -1.24
N ASP A 28 -3.53 6.04 -0.87
CA ASP A 28 -2.81 7.12 -0.18
C ASP A 28 -2.28 6.57 1.13
N LEU A 29 -1.02 6.76 1.39
CA LEU A 29 -0.40 6.18 2.58
C LEU A 29 0.43 7.20 3.37
N VAL A 30 0.43 7.01 4.68
CA VAL A 30 1.36 7.64 5.61
C VAL A 30 2.19 6.57 6.28
N GLY A 31 3.49 6.80 6.38
CA GLY A 31 4.40 5.90 7.08
C GLY A 31 5.30 6.66 8.04
N TRP A 32 5.70 5.98 9.10
CA TRP A 32 6.64 6.49 10.11
C TRP A 32 7.86 5.58 10.17
N VAL A 33 9.05 6.17 9.92
CA VAL A 33 10.32 5.44 9.97
C VAL A 33 10.75 5.32 11.43
N MET A 34 10.74 4.09 11.94
CA MET A 34 11.09 3.74 13.32
C MET A 34 12.58 3.42 13.47
N SER A 35 13.17 2.81 12.43
CA SER A 35 14.60 2.42 12.40
C SER A 35 15.09 2.37 10.96
N GLY A 36 16.37 2.61 10.75
CA GLY A 36 16.96 2.63 9.41
C GLY A 36 16.63 3.89 8.61
N HIS A 37 16.62 3.79 7.31
CA HIS A 37 16.44 4.92 6.40
C HIS A 37 15.57 4.53 5.21
N LYS A 38 14.63 5.39 4.83
CA LYS A 38 13.83 5.20 3.61
C LYS A 38 14.19 6.26 2.59
N ARG A 39 14.36 5.84 1.33
CA ARG A 39 14.52 6.75 0.19
C ARG A 39 13.50 6.43 -0.88
N LEU A 40 13.00 7.46 -1.53
CA LEU A 40 12.20 7.35 -2.75
C LEU A 40 13.00 7.96 -3.89
N LEU A 41 13.18 7.19 -4.94
CA LEU A 41 13.92 7.60 -6.13
C LEU A 41 12.93 7.87 -7.26
N ALA A 42 13.06 9.03 -7.89
CA ALA A 42 12.30 9.43 -9.08
C ALA A 42 13.27 10.05 -10.11
N PRO A 43 12.88 10.14 -11.39
CA PRO A 43 13.70 10.81 -12.40
C PRO A 43 14.07 12.24 -12.05
N ALA A 44 13.22 12.93 -11.27
CA ALA A 44 13.43 14.31 -10.82
C ALA A 44 14.37 14.45 -9.61
N GLY A 45 14.78 13.35 -8.97
CA GLY A 45 15.65 13.37 -7.78
C GLY A 45 15.26 12.32 -6.74
N GLU A 46 15.89 12.45 -5.58
CA GLU A 46 15.74 11.55 -4.44
C GLU A 46 15.12 12.29 -3.24
N VAL A 47 14.19 11.61 -2.55
CA VAL A 47 13.62 12.11 -1.29
C VAL A 47 13.98 11.17 -0.17
N ASN A 48 14.52 11.73 0.91
CA ASN A 48 15.05 10.99 2.05
C ASN A 48 14.17 11.11 3.29
N PHE A 49 13.96 9.97 3.98
CA PHE A 49 13.18 9.89 5.21
C PHE A 49 13.99 9.13 6.28
N PRO A 50 14.78 9.85 7.09
CA PRO A 50 15.50 9.26 8.23
C PRO A 50 14.55 8.86 9.36
N VAL A 51 15.09 8.21 10.38
CA VAL A 51 14.38 7.87 11.62
C VAL A 51 13.68 9.10 12.20
N GLY A 52 12.47 8.91 12.71
CA GLY A 52 11.63 9.98 13.28
C GLY A 52 10.88 10.83 12.24
N ARG A 53 11.07 10.55 10.96
CA ARG A 53 10.28 11.22 9.91
C ARG A 53 9.06 10.42 9.54
N ILE A 54 7.98 11.13 9.29
CA ILE A 54 6.82 10.60 8.59
C ILE A 54 6.97 10.91 7.09
N PHE A 55 6.55 9.98 6.28
CA PHE A 55 6.44 10.14 4.83
C PHE A 55 5.01 9.89 4.39
N LEU A 56 4.56 10.71 3.47
CA LEU A 56 3.29 10.55 2.80
C LEU A 56 3.55 10.24 1.34
N ILE A 57 2.80 9.30 0.79
CA ILE A 57 2.86 8.99 -0.65
C ILE A 57 1.43 8.96 -1.18
N SER A 58 1.16 9.78 -2.19
CA SER A 58 -0.15 9.79 -2.84
C SER A 58 -0.34 8.55 -3.72
N ARG A 59 -1.56 8.06 -3.77
CA ARG A 59 -1.96 6.95 -4.64
C ARG A 59 -1.69 7.24 -6.12
N LEU A 60 -1.62 6.19 -6.92
CA LEU A 60 -1.37 6.22 -8.36
C LEU A 60 -0.01 6.85 -8.72
N THR A 61 0.93 6.83 -7.79
CA THR A 61 2.32 7.19 -8.01
C THR A 61 3.21 5.96 -8.10
N GLN A 62 4.34 6.09 -8.77
CA GLN A 62 5.29 5.01 -8.97
C GLN A 62 6.69 5.48 -8.54
N TRP A 63 7.35 4.66 -7.72
CA TRP A 63 8.63 4.98 -7.11
C TRP A 63 9.58 3.79 -7.14
N ASP A 64 10.86 4.06 -7.28
CA ASP A 64 11.87 3.13 -6.80
C ASP A 64 12.09 3.41 -5.31
N MET A 65 11.81 2.43 -4.46
CA MET A 65 11.85 2.58 -3.01
C MET A 65 13.07 1.86 -2.45
N VAL A 66 13.88 2.55 -1.67
CA VAL A 66 15.02 1.96 -0.96
C VAL A 66 14.68 1.93 0.53
N ASN A 67 14.77 0.76 1.12
CA ASN A 67 14.69 0.55 2.56
C ASN A 67 16.08 0.12 3.04
N GLU A 68 16.74 0.97 3.81
CA GLU A 68 18.11 0.75 4.28
C GLU A 68 18.11 0.39 5.75
N ALA A 69 18.59 -0.81 6.05
CA ALA A 69 18.83 -1.24 7.42
C ALA A 69 20.02 -0.46 8.02
N GLN A 70 19.96 -0.16 9.32
CA GLN A 70 21.13 0.35 10.04
C GLN A 70 22.23 -0.72 10.11
N PRO A 71 23.51 -0.33 10.17
CA PRO A 71 24.60 -1.29 10.40
C PRO A 71 24.34 -2.12 11.67
N GLY A 72 24.27 -3.44 11.53
CA GLY A 72 23.96 -4.37 12.64
C GLY A 72 22.53 -4.32 13.17
N GLY A 73 21.62 -3.61 12.48
CA GLY A 73 20.22 -3.43 12.87
C GLY A 73 19.24 -3.75 11.76
N ARG A 74 18.09 -3.11 11.80
CA ARG A 74 16.98 -3.33 10.85
C ARG A 74 16.49 -1.99 10.31
N TYR A 75 15.88 -2.02 9.14
CA TYR A 75 14.90 -1.02 8.73
C TYR A 75 13.55 -1.41 9.31
N GLU A 76 12.86 -0.47 9.89
CA GLU A 76 11.48 -0.64 10.34
C GLU A 76 10.68 0.63 10.04
N ALA A 77 9.50 0.45 9.44
CA ALA A 77 8.52 1.50 9.27
C ALA A 77 7.12 0.95 9.49
N ARG A 78 6.26 1.75 10.10
CA ARG A 78 4.85 1.46 10.29
C ARG A 78 4.04 2.33 9.34
N LEU A 79 3.03 1.75 8.69
CA LEU A 79 2.26 2.39 7.63
C LEU A 79 0.77 2.27 7.90
N ILE A 80 0.05 3.32 7.51
CA ILE A 80 -1.41 3.30 7.36
C ILE A 80 -1.73 3.70 5.92
N GLY A 81 -2.47 2.84 5.23
CA GLY A 81 -3.04 3.13 3.92
C GLY A 81 -4.50 3.53 4.04
N PHE A 82 -4.93 4.56 3.30
CA PHE A 82 -6.29 5.09 3.30
C PHE A 82 -6.96 4.81 1.97
N THR A 83 -8.14 4.18 2.00
CA THR A 83 -8.90 3.97 0.77
C THR A 83 -9.50 5.29 0.26
N PRO A 84 -9.78 5.37 -1.05
CA PRO A 84 -10.48 6.51 -1.61
C PRO A 84 -11.83 6.81 -0.94
N SER A 85 -12.56 5.78 -0.49
CA SER A 85 -13.84 5.94 0.22
C SER A 85 -13.68 6.69 1.54
N LEU A 86 -12.66 6.33 2.34
CA LEU A 86 -12.37 6.98 3.61
C LEU A 86 -11.98 8.45 3.41
N LEU A 87 -11.16 8.73 2.40
CA LEU A 87 -10.76 10.11 2.08
C LEU A 87 -11.93 10.95 1.60
N GLU A 88 -12.87 10.38 0.85
CA GLU A 88 -14.09 11.07 0.45
C GLU A 88 -14.93 11.48 1.66
N LYS A 89 -15.13 10.55 2.61
CA LYS A 89 -15.83 10.84 3.88
C LYS A 89 -15.10 11.91 4.69
N PHE A 90 -13.77 11.85 4.75
CA PHE A 90 -12.97 12.87 5.41
C PHE A 90 -13.21 14.25 4.81
N HIS A 91 -13.13 14.39 3.50
CA HIS A 91 -13.37 15.69 2.82
C HIS A 91 -14.80 16.20 2.98
N GLN A 92 -15.80 15.30 3.05
CA GLN A 92 -17.19 15.68 3.33
C GLN A 92 -17.35 16.18 4.76
N SER A 93 -16.68 15.55 5.73
CA SER A 93 -16.78 15.92 7.15
C SER A 93 -15.96 17.18 7.50
N PHE A 94 -14.85 17.41 6.80
CA PHE A 94 -13.87 18.46 7.09
C PHE A 94 -13.60 19.35 5.88
N GLY A 95 -14.67 19.92 5.32
CA GLY A 95 -14.67 20.76 4.12
C GLY A 95 -13.76 22.00 4.19
N GLN A 96 -13.37 22.46 5.39
CA GLN A 96 -12.42 23.56 5.59
C GLN A 96 -11.04 23.29 4.97
N PHE A 97 -10.64 22.02 4.80
CA PHE A 97 -9.38 21.67 4.17
C PHE A 97 -9.47 21.51 2.64
N SER A 98 -10.65 21.65 2.04
CA SER A 98 -10.85 21.50 0.60
C SER A 98 -10.11 22.54 -0.24
N ALA A 99 -9.76 23.69 0.33
CA ALA A 99 -8.97 24.72 -0.31
C ALA A 99 -7.44 24.45 -0.25
N THR A 100 -7.00 23.52 0.60
CA THR A 100 -5.59 23.15 0.71
C THR A 100 -5.18 22.34 -0.52
N PRO A 101 -4.08 22.70 -1.22
CA PRO A 101 -3.60 21.94 -2.37
C PRO A 101 -3.36 20.47 -1.99
N ALA A 102 -3.95 19.57 -2.73
CA ALA A 102 -3.76 18.14 -2.48
C ALA A 102 -2.32 17.70 -2.78
N LEU A 103 -1.81 16.79 -1.95
CA LEU A 103 -0.50 16.20 -2.11
C LEU A 103 -0.35 15.54 -3.48
N GLN A 104 0.71 15.90 -4.19
CA GLN A 104 1.13 15.28 -5.42
C GLN A 104 2.49 14.58 -5.21
N GLY A 105 2.53 13.28 -5.45
CA GLY A 105 3.76 12.51 -5.26
C GLY A 105 4.01 12.12 -3.80
N CYS A 106 5.00 12.73 -3.15
CA CYS A 106 5.31 12.46 -1.75
C CYS A 106 5.60 13.74 -0.96
N ALA A 107 5.47 13.63 0.36
CA ALA A 107 5.87 14.68 1.30
C ALA A 107 6.49 14.08 2.56
N SER A 108 7.12 14.93 3.36
CA SER A 108 7.72 14.55 4.63
C SER A 108 7.33 15.54 5.73
N SER A 109 7.16 15.02 6.96
CA SER A 109 6.99 15.83 8.15
C SER A 109 7.70 15.19 9.34
N VAL A 110 7.73 15.86 10.48
CA VAL A 110 8.30 15.32 11.72
C VAL A 110 7.22 14.55 12.49
N ALA A 111 7.58 13.39 13.03
CA ALA A 111 6.74 12.68 13.99
C ALA A 111 6.96 13.29 15.39
N ASP A 112 6.18 14.33 15.71
CA ASP A 112 6.12 14.87 17.07
C ASP A 112 5.30 13.96 18.01
N GLY A 113 5.27 14.29 19.30
CA GLY A 113 4.58 13.48 20.32
C GLY A 113 3.07 13.32 20.05
N ALA A 114 2.40 14.36 19.52
CA ALA A 114 0.98 14.31 19.20
C ALA A 114 0.72 13.34 18.04
N PHE A 115 1.50 13.46 16.96
CA PHE A 115 1.40 12.53 15.85
C PHE A 115 1.72 11.10 16.26
N ALA A 116 2.80 10.87 17.02
CA ALA A 116 3.22 9.55 17.48
C ALA A 116 2.12 8.85 18.29
N ALA A 117 1.47 9.55 19.22
CA ALA A 117 0.37 9.02 20.01
C ALA A 117 -0.84 8.66 19.14
N THR A 118 -1.30 9.61 18.31
CA THR A 118 -2.46 9.42 17.43
C THR A 118 -2.22 8.29 16.43
N PHE A 119 -1.04 8.25 15.80
CA PHE A 119 -0.67 7.22 14.82
C PHE A 119 -0.62 5.82 15.45
N THR A 120 -0.09 5.72 16.68
CA THR A 120 -0.04 4.45 17.42
C THR A 120 -1.45 3.97 17.79
N HIS A 121 -2.32 4.86 18.26
CA HIS A 121 -3.72 4.52 18.55
C HIS A 121 -4.46 4.08 17.29
N ALA A 122 -4.23 4.75 16.16
CA ALA A 122 -4.83 4.38 14.88
C ALA A 122 -4.37 2.99 14.41
N LEU A 123 -3.09 2.68 14.51
CA LEU A 123 -2.55 1.34 14.20
C LEU A 123 -3.16 0.27 15.10
N SER A 124 -3.23 0.52 16.42
CA SER A 124 -3.82 -0.43 17.37
C SER A 124 -5.28 -0.73 17.03
N ALA A 125 -6.07 0.30 16.69
CA ALA A 125 -7.47 0.13 16.32
C ALA A 125 -7.66 -0.67 15.02
N LEU A 126 -6.71 -0.61 14.07
CA LEU A 126 -6.77 -1.37 12.82
C LEU A 126 -6.41 -2.86 13.00
N VAL A 127 -5.64 -3.20 14.02
CA VAL A 127 -5.17 -4.56 14.30
C VAL A 127 -6.10 -5.28 15.30
N ASP A 128 -6.80 -4.52 16.14
CA ASP A 128 -7.70 -5.07 17.16
C ASP A 128 -9.08 -5.39 16.55
N ASP A 129 -9.40 -6.66 16.43
CA ASP A 129 -10.68 -7.17 15.90
C ASP A 129 -11.91 -6.77 16.77
N GLU A 130 -11.71 -6.38 18.02
CA GLU A 130 -12.76 -5.94 18.94
C GLU A 130 -13.14 -4.47 18.73
N THR A 131 -12.25 -3.68 18.13
CA THR A 131 -12.50 -2.26 17.88
C THR A 131 -13.61 -2.08 16.84
N SER A 132 -14.63 -1.27 17.17
CA SER A 132 -15.75 -1.01 16.27
C SER A 132 -15.32 -0.21 15.03
N HIS A 133 -16.04 -0.39 13.90
CA HIS A 133 -15.80 0.37 12.67
C HIS A 133 -15.84 1.89 12.87
N ALA A 134 -16.75 2.38 13.72
CA ALA A 134 -16.87 3.82 14.02
C ALA A 134 -15.63 4.35 14.75
N ILE A 135 -15.07 3.58 15.69
CA ILE A 135 -13.83 3.96 16.37
C ILE A 135 -12.64 3.92 15.41
N CYS A 136 -12.54 2.89 14.56
CA CYS A 136 -11.50 2.83 13.54
C CYS A 136 -11.55 4.05 12.62
N GLU A 137 -12.72 4.38 12.08
CA GLU A 137 -12.92 5.54 11.20
C GLU A 137 -12.53 6.84 11.91
N HIS A 138 -12.95 7.01 13.14
CA HIS A 138 -12.59 8.19 13.95
C HIS A 138 -11.07 8.30 14.14
N ARG A 139 -10.38 7.20 14.48
CA ARG A 139 -8.91 7.18 14.61
C ARG A 139 -8.19 7.52 13.31
N MET A 140 -8.71 7.05 12.17
CA MET A 140 -8.17 7.43 10.86
C MET A 140 -8.35 8.93 10.59
N PHE A 141 -9.50 9.48 10.96
CA PHE A 141 -9.75 10.92 10.81
C PHE A 141 -8.85 11.77 11.70
N GLU A 142 -8.53 11.33 12.93
CA GLU A 142 -7.55 12.03 13.79
C GLU A 142 -6.17 12.13 13.11
N VAL A 143 -5.69 11.03 12.49
CA VAL A 143 -4.41 11.05 11.74
C VAL A 143 -4.49 12.02 10.56
N LEU A 144 -5.58 11.96 9.78
CA LEU A 144 -5.78 12.82 8.61
C LEU A 144 -5.91 14.30 9.01
N LEU A 145 -6.56 14.62 10.14
CA LEU A 145 -6.66 15.96 10.68
C LEU A 145 -5.30 16.54 11.05
N LEU A 146 -4.48 15.78 11.81
CA LEU A 146 -3.12 16.22 12.17
C LEU A 146 -2.24 16.48 10.94
N LEU A 147 -2.43 15.71 9.87
CA LEU A 147 -1.74 15.94 8.60
C LEU A 147 -2.29 17.19 7.90
N ALA A 148 -3.61 17.36 7.85
CA ALA A 148 -4.26 18.49 7.20
C ALA A 148 -3.93 19.84 7.88
N GLU A 149 -3.83 19.88 9.21
CA GLU A 149 -3.37 21.05 9.97
C GLU A 149 -1.92 21.45 9.64
N ARG A 150 -1.13 20.49 9.13
CA ARG A 150 0.25 20.73 8.63
C ARG A 150 0.28 21.06 7.13
N GLY A 151 -0.88 21.25 6.50
CA GLY A 151 -1.00 21.50 5.06
C GLY A 151 -0.79 20.26 4.19
N LEU A 152 -0.82 19.07 4.78
CA LEU A 152 -0.61 17.79 4.10
C LEU A 152 -1.95 17.07 3.90
N VAL A 153 -2.57 17.28 2.75
CA VAL A 153 -3.92 16.77 2.43
C VAL A 153 -3.85 15.83 1.25
N PHE A 154 -4.39 14.62 1.39
CA PHE A 154 -4.57 13.72 0.26
C PHE A 154 -5.75 14.16 -0.60
N ALA A 155 -5.69 13.90 -1.90
CA ALA A 155 -6.74 14.28 -2.83
C ALA A 155 -8.07 13.58 -2.52
N ALA A 156 -9.17 14.30 -2.60
CA ALA A 156 -10.51 13.71 -2.61
C ALA A 156 -10.63 12.65 -3.71
N SER A 157 -11.40 11.60 -3.47
CA SER A 157 -11.54 10.49 -4.40
C SER A 157 -12.33 10.90 -5.64
N ARG A 158 -11.70 10.83 -6.81
CA ARG A 158 -12.43 10.53 -8.04
C ARG A 158 -12.59 9.02 -8.11
N GLY A 159 -13.75 8.52 -8.50
CA GLY A 159 -14.08 7.09 -8.48
C GLY A 159 -12.95 6.20 -9.02
N LEU A 160 -12.76 5.03 -8.40
CA LEU A 160 -11.72 4.08 -8.78
C LEU A 160 -11.83 3.67 -10.25
N GLY A 161 -10.70 3.68 -10.96
CA GLY A 161 -10.59 3.07 -12.29
C GLY A 161 -10.89 1.56 -12.26
N TRP A 162 -11.24 0.99 -13.42
CA TRP A 162 -11.59 -0.44 -13.51
C TRP A 162 -10.42 -1.36 -13.17
N ALA A 163 -9.22 -1.01 -13.58
CA ALA A 163 -8.02 -1.77 -13.23
C ALA A 163 -7.85 -1.85 -11.71
N GLU A 164 -8.08 -0.76 -10.98
CA GLU A 164 -7.99 -0.73 -9.53
C GLU A 164 -9.09 -1.54 -8.84
N ARG A 165 -10.35 -1.41 -9.31
CA ARG A 165 -11.47 -2.24 -8.80
C ARG A 165 -11.18 -3.73 -8.93
N VAL A 166 -10.68 -4.14 -10.10
CA VAL A 166 -10.30 -5.54 -10.38
C VAL A 166 -9.18 -6.01 -9.47
N ARG A 167 -8.12 -5.21 -9.29
CA ARG A 167 -7.03 -5.54 -8.38
C ARG A 167 -7.49 -5.71 -6.93
N ARG A 168 -8.35 -4.83 -6.43
CA ARG A 168 -8.91 -4.93 -5.07
C ARG A 168 -9.73 -6.20 -4.86
N LEU A 169 -10.56 -6.58 -5.85
CA LEU A 169 -11.28 -7.84 -5.79
C LEU A 169 -10.34 -9.05 -5.74
N MET A 170 -9.35 -9.09 -6.63
CA MET A 170 -8.37 -10.19 -6.68
C MET A 170 -7.49 -10.26 -5.43
N ALA A 171 -7.14 -9.12 -4.81
CA ALA A 171 -6.32 -9.05 -3.61
C ALA A 171 -6.95 -9.72 -2.39
N GLN A 172 -8.27 -9.91 -2.38
CA GLN A 172 -8.96 -10.63 -1.31
C GLN A 172 -8.59 -12.13 -1.30
N ARG A 173 -8.26 -12.71 -2.46
CA ARG A 173 -7.85 -14.11 -2.63
C ARG A 173 -6.79 -14.22 -3.74
N PRO A 174 -5.54 -13.79 -3.51
CA PRO A 174 -4.49 -13.74 -4.54
C PRO A 174 -4.13 -15.12 -5.09
N GLN A 175 -4.32 -16.18 -4.28
CA GLN A 175 -4.08 -17.57 -4.68
C GLN A 175 -5.16 -18.14 -5.60
N ALA A 176 -6.33 -17.52 -5.70
CA ALA A 176 -7.43 -18.07 -6.49
C ALA A 176 -7.10 -18.10 -8.00
N CYS A 177 -7.67 -19.09 -8.69
CA CYS A 177 -7.58 -19.23 -10.15
C CYS A 177 -8.59 -18.28 -10.82
N TRP A 178 -8.44 -16.98 -10.62
CA TRP A 178 -9.33 -15.98 -11.18
C TRP A 178 -9.42 -16.07 -12.70
N THR A 179 -10.64 -16.12 -13.22
CA THR A 179 -10.93 -15.98 -14.65
C THR A 179 -11.55 -14.62 -14.95
N LEU A 180 -11.44 -14.18 -16.22
CA LEU A 180 -12.03 -12.92 -16.65
C LEU A 180 -13.54 -12.91 -16.46
N ASP A 181 -14.21 -14.05 -16.70
CA ASP A 181 -15.66 -14.21 -16.58
C ASP A 181 -16.11 -14.10 -15.11
N GLU A 182 -15.38 -14.73 -14.18
CA GLU A 182 -15.69 -14.63 -12.73
C GLU A 182 -15.59 -13.18 -12.25
N VAL A 183 -14.51 -12.48 -12.64
CA VAL A 183 -14.33 -11.09 -12.24
C VAL A 183 -15.36 -10.18 -12.90
N ALA A 184 -15.69 -10.40 -14.18
CA ALA A 184 -16.74 -9.66 -14.87
C ALA A 184 -18.10 -9.86 -14.20
N SER A 185 -18.44 -11.10 -13.85
CA SER A 185 -19.69 -11.46 -13.16
C SER A 185 -19.78 -10.78 -11.78
N ALA A 186 -18.68 -10.70 -11.02
CA ALA A 186 -18.65 -10.01 -9.74
C ALA A 186 -18.97 -8.51 -9.84
N PHE A 187 -18.76 -7.91 -11.01
CA PHE A 187 -19.11 -6.53 -11.31
C PHE A 187 -20.38 -6.38 -12.15
N HIS A 188 -21.16 -7.45 -12.33
CA HIS A 188 -22.34 -7.46 -13.20
C HIS A 188 -22.06 -6.97 -14.63
N GLN A 189 -20.92 -7.37 -15.17
CA GLN A 189 -20.46 -7.01 -16.53
C GLN A 189 -20.23 -8.27 -17.37
N SER A 190 -20.24 -8.12 -18.70
CA SER A 190 -19.69 -9.15 -19.58
C SER A 190 -18.16 -9.09 -19.62
N ALA A 191 -17.51 -10.23 -19.90
CA ALA A 191 -16.05 -10.30 -20.05
C ALA A 191 -15.50 -9.28 -21.06
N SER A 192 -16.17 -9.14 -22.21
CA SER A 192 -15.77 -8.18 -23.26
C SER A 192 -15.88 -6.72 -22.78
N THR A 193 -16.92 -6.40 -22.01
CA THR A 193 -17.08 -5.06 -21.42
C THR A 193 -15.98 -4.76 -20.41
N LEU A 194 -15.68 -5.71 -19.52
CA LEU A 194 -14.62 -5.57 -18.55
C LEU A 194 -13.26 -5.42 -19.23
N GLN A 195 -12.96 -6.23 -20.24
CA GLN A 195 -11.71 -6.16 -20.99
C GLN A 195 -11.53 -4.80 -21.65
N ARG A 196 -12.57 -4.25 -22.29
CA ARG A 196 -12.54 -2.90 -22.88
C ARG A 196 -12.32 -1.81 -21.86
N ARG A 197 -12.91 -1.94 -20.66
CA ARG A 197 -12.71 -0.99 -19.55
C ARG A 197 -11.31 -1.04 -18.99
N LEU A 198 -10.75 -2.25 -18.82
CA LEU A 198 -9.35 -2.42 -18.41
C LEU A 198 -8.38 -1.82 -19.43
N ALA A 199 -8.64 -2.02 -20.72
CA ALA A 199 -7.80 -1.44 -21.77
C ALA A 199 -7.80 0.09 -21.76
N LYS A 200 -8.93 0.74 -21.41
CA LYS A 200 -8.99 2.19 -21.23
C LYS A 200 -8.11 2.70 -20.08
N ASP A 201 -7.95 1.89 -19.05
CA ASP A 201 -7.07 2.18 -17.90
C ASP A 201 -5.61 1.71 -18.17
N SER A 202 -5.26 1.46 -19.44
CA SER A 202 -3.93 0.96 -19.85
C SER A 202 -3.52 -0.34 -19.17
N GLY A 203 -4.48 -1.20 -18.79
CA GLY A 203 -4.27 -2.46 -18.09
C GLY A 203 -4.89 -3.66 -18.83
N SER A 204 -4.52 -4.85 -18.38
CA SER A 204 -5.16 -6.10 -18.79
C SER A 204 -5.45 -6.96 -17.57
N PHE A 205 -6.39 -7.91 -17.68
CA PHE A 205 -6.73 -8.87 -16.63
C PHE A 205 -5.50 -9.62 -16.12
N SER A 206 -4.70 -10.19 -17.02
CA SER A 206 -3.49 -10.95 -16.67
C SER A 206 -2.44 -10.08 -15.98
N GLN A 207 -2.34 -8.81 -16.35
CA GLN A 207 -1.47 -7.85 -15.70
C GLN A 207 -1.96 -7.52 -14.28
N CYS A 208 -3.26 -7.26 -14.10
CA CYS A 208 -3.84 -7.01 -12.78
C CYS A 208 -3.59 -8.19 -11.83
N LEU A 209 -3.85 -9.43 -12.28
CA LEU A 209 -3.64 -10.63 -11.47
C LEU A 209 -2.17 -10.83 -11.10
N ARG A 210 -1.26 -10.64 -12.05
CA ARG A 210 0.17 -10.75 -11.80
C ARG A 210 0.67 -9.71 -10.80
N GLU A 211 0.26 -8.45 -10.93
CA GLU A 211 0.64 -7.39 -10.02
C GLU A 211 0.13 -7.68 -8.61
N VAL A 212 -1.14 -8.05 -8.44
CA VAL A 212 -1.71 -8.41 -7.14
C VAL A 212 -0.92 -9.53 -6.47
N ARG A 213 -0.63 -10.62 -7.21
CA ARG A 213 0.14 -11.75 -6.68
C ARG A 213 1.55 -11.37 -6.24
N LEU A 214 2.24 -10.56 -7.03
CA LEU A 214 3.61 -10.14 -6.73
C LEU A 214 3.67 -9.13 -5.59
N GLU A 215 2.72 -8.21 -5.49
CA GLU A 215 2.66 -7.24 -4.39
C GLU A 215 2.27 -7.91 -3.07
N THR A 216 1.33 -8.87 -3.09
CA THR A 216 1.03 -9.70 -1.93
C THR A 216 2.26 -10.49 -1.49
N ALA A 217 3.03 -11.05 -2.44
CA ALA A 217 4.26 -11.76 -2.13
C ALA A 217 5.32 -10.86 -1.50
N MET A 218 5.46 -9.62 -1.98
CA MET A 218 6.36 -8.63 -1.39
C MET A 218 6.00 -8.36 0.08
N ALA A 219 4.72 -8.08 0.36
CA ALA A 219 4.25 -7.86 1.71
C ALA A 219 4.51 -9.08 2.62
N LEU A 220 4.15 -10.29 2.18
CA LEU A 220 4.41 -11.51 2.95
C LEU A 220 5.89 -11.76 3.20
N LEU A 221 6.76 -11.46 2.24
CA LEU A 221 8.20 -11.57 2.42
C LEU A 221 8.76 -10.54 3.42
N GLN A 222 8.16 -9.39 3.55
CA GLN A 222 8.59 -8.34 4.49
C GLN A 222 8.04 -8.55 5.91
N ASP A 223 6.78 -8.96 6.03
CA ASP A 223 6.06 -8.97 7.31
C ASP A 223 6.03 -10.36 8.00
N SER A 224 6.32 -11.44 7.28
CA SER A 224 6.21 -12.80 7.82
C SER A 224 7.55 -13.55 7.80
N GLY A 225 7.68 -14.58 8.67
CA GLY A 225 8.78 -15.54 8.66
C GLY A 225 8.64 -16.68 7.63
N LEU A 226 7.67 -16.60 6.72
CA LEU A 226 7.33 -17.66 5.76
C LEU A 226 8.47 -17.94 4.78
N GLN A 227 8.67 -19.21 4.43
CA GLN A 227 9.63 -19.60 3.40
C GLN A 227 9.19 -19.11 2.01
N VAL A 228 10.14 -18.83 1.14
CA VAL A 228 9.87 -18.32 -0.22
C VAL A 228 8.91 -19.22 -1.00
N ALA A 229 9.03 -20.54 -0.86
CA ALA A 229 8.14 -21.51 -1.50
C ALA A 229 6.69 -21.41 -0.99
N GLU A 230 6.52 -21.19 0.31
CA GLU A 230 5.20 -21.00 0.92
C GLU A 230 4.56 -19.68 0.49
N VAL A 231 5.35 -18.60 0.43
CA VAL A 231 4.88 -17.32 -0.11
C VAL A 231 4.43 -17.46 -1.57
N ALA A 232 5.20 -18.17 -2.41
CA ALA A 232 4.83 -18.44 -3.78
C ALA A 232 3.47 -19.15 -3.88
N ALA A 233 3.27 -20.21 -3.09
CA ALA A 233 2.01 -20.96 -3.05
C ALA A 233 0.82 -20.09 -2.58
N ARG A 234 1.00 -19.31 -1.52
CA ARG A 234 -0.03 -18.38 -1.00
C ARG A 234 -0.41 -17.27 -1.99
N CYS A 235 0.49 -16.99 -2.95
CA CYS A 235 0.25 -16.03 -4.01
C CYS A 235 -0.23 -16.69 -5.32
N GLY A 236 -0.54 -17.99 -5.32
CA GLY A 236 -1.10 -18.71 -6.46
C GLY A 236 -0.09 -19.05 -7.55
N TYR A 237 1.19 -19.22 -7.19
CA TYR A 237 2.20 -19.74 -8.08
C TYR A 237 2.44 -21.23 -7.82
N GLU A 238 2.22 -22.05 -8.82
CA GLU A 238 2.47 -23.51 -8.78
C GLU A 238 3.96 -23.85 -8.86
N SER A 239 4.79 -22.93 -9.39
CA SER A 239 6.22 -23.14 -9.58
C SER A 239 7.03 -22.04 -8.92
N HIS A 240 7.90 -22.42 -7.99
CA HIS A 240 8.88 -21.55 -7.34
C HIS A 240 9.78 -20.83 -8.37
N SER A 241 10.19 -21.52 -9.44
CA SER A 241 11.04 -20.91 -10.49
C SER A 241 10.31 -19.82 -11.25
N ARG A 242 9.02 -20.05 -11.63
CA ARG A 242 8.19 -19.04 -12.29
C ARG A 242 7.93 -17.86 -11.38
N PHE A 243 7.66 -18.11 -10.11
CA PHE A 243 7.51 -17.06 -9.10
C PHE A 243 8.76 -16.21 -9.01
N SER A 244 9.93 -16.82 -8.76
CA SER A 244 11.20 -16.12 -8.59
C SER A 244 11.59 -15.31 -9.81
N ALA A 245 11.35 -15.84 -11.03
CA ALA A 245 11.58 -15.11 -12.28
C ALA A 245 10.66 -13.89 -12.42
N ALA A 246 9.35 -14.06 -12.15
CA ALA A 246 8.37 -12.97 -12.20
C ALA A 246 8.66 -11.90 -11.14
N PHE A 247 9.01 -12.31 -9.92
CA PHE A 247 9.36 -11.43 -8.81
C PHE A 247 10.60 -10.60 -9.14
N ARG A 248 11.69 -11.26 -9.60
CA ARG A 248 12.92 -10.57 -10.01
C ARG A 248 12.67 -9.59 -11.16
N LYS A 249 11.89 -10.00 -12.15
CA LYS A 249 11.53 -9.11 -13.28
C LYS A 249 10.78 -7.86 -12.79
N ARG A 250 9.92 -8.01 -11.79
CA ARG A 250 9.10 -6.92 -11.26
C ARG A 250 9.87 -5.99 -10.34
N PHE A 251 10.66 -6.56 -9.40
CA PHE A 251 11.27 -5.80 -8.30
C PHE A 251 12.79 -5.62 -8.43
N GLY A 252 13.44 -6.29 -9.39
CA GLY A 252 14.86 -6.14 -9.66
C GLY A 252 15.79 -7.02 -8.83
N PHE A 253 15.26 -7.79 -7.85
CA PHE A 253 16.02 -8.71 -7.01
C PHE A 253 15.25 -10.02 -6.74
N ALA A 254 15.95 -11.06 -6.28
CA ALA A 254 15.33 -12.34 -6.00
C ALA A 254 14.54 -12.30 -4.66
N PRO A 255 13.44 -13.08 -4.53
CA PRO A 255 12.68 -13.17 -3.27
C PRO A 255 13.53 -13.56 -2.05
N SER A 256 14.55 -14.39 -2.27
CA SER A 256 15.50 -14.84 -1.24
C SER A 256 16.33 -13.71 -0.62
N HIS A 257 16.49 -12.56 -1.29
CA HIS A 257 17.19 -11.41 -0.72
C HIS A 257 16.46 -10.79 0.49
N LEU A 258 15.18 -11.06 0.64
CA LEU A 258 14.40 -10.58 1.79
C LEU A 258 14.38 -11.59 2.95
N ARG A 259 15.13 -12.70 2.79
CA ARG A 259 15.31 -13.72 3.83
C ARG A 259 16.79 -13.80 4.20
N PRO A 260 17.11 -13.84 5.50
CA PRO A 260 18.46 -14.11 5.99
C PRO A 260 18.89 -15.53 5.69
#